data_ecabcdee82c0870957eaea9c6155ae31
#
_entry.id   ecabcdee82c0870957eaea9c6155ae31
#
_cell.length_a   1.000
_cell.length_b   1.000
_cell.length_c   1.000
_cell.angle_alpha   90.00
_cell.angle_beta   90.00
_cell.angle_gamma   90.00
#
_symmetry.space_group_name_H-M   'P 1'
#
loop_
_entity.id
_entity.type
_entity.pdbx_description
1 polymer ?
#
loop_
_entity_poly.entity_id
_entity_poly.type
_entity_poly.pdbx_seq_one_letter_code
_entity_poly.pdbx_strand_id
1 'polypeptide(L)'
;MRTTGSEKGYTMLETIMYIGILGTLGAILASYASEVFGRYKTGRIAQQILDLKKAIITYTAASEDYSELNMQKMQEDRAVPLDMRDLRHALGGKIEFGPVGDGSVDVNDKYLFYITFETVYQKGCVEVLAQGQFYGDGSDMDALIVNGETAWFYERSFYDTSSIKTRYEMKAAAGVSTGIRPSLEQLLKACDRKDNNTITWIFS
;
A
#
# COMPACT_ATOMS: atom_id res chain seq x y z
N MET A 1 37.92 53.16 31.60
CA MET A 1 36.74 52.53 32.22
C MET A 1 36.53 51.15 31.60
N ARG A 2 36.82 50.10 32.36
CA ARG A 2 36.53 48.74 31.97
C ARG A 2 35.16 48.40 32.54
N THR A 3 34.19 48.17 31.67
CA THR A 3 32.89 47.58 32.04
C THR A 3 33.09 46.09 32.27
N THR A 4 33.09 45.69 33.55
CA THR A 4 33.00 44.28 33.94
C THR A 4 31.61 43.80 33.62
N GLY A 5 31.47 43.08 32.51
CA GLY A 5 30.26 42.32 32.18
C GLY A 5 30.04 41.26 33.28
N SER A 6 28.93 41.37 34.00
CA SER A 6 28.48 40.33 34.94
C SER A 6 28.14 39.10 34.15
N GLU A 7 29.02 38.10 34.15
CA GLU A 7 28.71 36.77 33.70
C GLU A 7 27.69 36.16 34.69
N LYS A 8 26.42 36.13 34.30
CA LYS A 8 25.40 35.42 35.05
C LYS A 8 25.65 33.93 34.88
N GLY A 9 26.29 33.31 35.87
CA GLY A 9 26.42 31.86 35.93
C GLY A 9 25.03 31.25 36.11
N TYR A 10 24.65 30.35 35.22
CA TYR A 10 23.45 29.55 35.41
C TYR A 10 23.56 28.73 36.69
N THR A 11 22.54 28.78 37.53
CA THR A 11 22.49 27.91 38.71
C THR A 11 22.26 26.47 38.30
N MET A 12 22.79 25.51 39.06
CA MET A 12 22.60 24.09 38.79
C MET A 12 21.12 23.70 38.68
N LEU A 13 20.27 24.35 39.50
CA LEU A 13 18.82 24.20 39.47
C LEU A 13 18.21 24.64 38.13
N GLU A 14 18.65 25.77 37.60
CA GLU A 14 18.16 26.33 36.34
C GLU A 14 18.53 25.39 35.16
N THR A 15 19.74 24.84 35.17
CA THR A 15 20.18 23.88 34.16
C THR A 15 19.32 22.61 34.18
N ILE A 16 19.01 22.08 35.39
CA ILE A 16 18.13 20.90 35.53
C ILE A 16 16.73 21.18 35.01
N MET A 17 16.18 22.39 35.31
CA MET A 17 14.87 22.78 34.80
C MET A 17 14.86 22.89 33.25
N TYR A 18 15.88 23.46 32.63
CA TYR A 18 15.98 23.51 31.16
C TYR A 18 16.07 22.14 30.52
N ILE A 19 16.87 21.21 31.10
CA ILE A 19 16.96 19.85 30.60
C ILE A 19 15.62 19.12 30.73
N GLY A 20 14.91 19.32 31.84
CA GLY A 20 13.57 18.75 32.04
C GLY A 20 12.54 19.23 31.01
N ILE A 21 12.51 20.54 30.76
CA ILE A 21 11.60 21.15 29.76
C ILE A 21 11.96 20.68 28.35
N LEU A 22 13.25 20.71 27.98
CA LEU A 22 13.69 20.26 26.66
C LEU A 22 13.42 18.76 26.43
N GLY A 23 13.59 17.93 27.48
CA GLY A 23 13.29 16.51 27.43
C GLY A 23 11.79 16.22 27.17
N THR A 24 10.91 16.93 27.86
CA THR A 24 9.47 16.77 27.66
C THR A 24 9.01 17.27 26.29
N LEU A 25 9.50 18.43 25.86
CA LEU A 25 9.22 18.96 24.51
C LEU A 25 9.74 18.02 23.42
N GLY A 26 10.96 17.50 23.60
CA GLY A 26 11.55 16.53 22.67
C GLY A 26 10.72 15.26 22.54
N ALA A 27 10.22 14.71 23.63
CA ALA A 27 9.36 13.53 23.62
C ALA A 27 8.02 13.78 22.89
N ILE A 28 7.39 14.94 23.11
CA ILE A 28 6.16 15.33 22.44
C ILE A 28 6.42 15.47 20.93
N LEU A 29 7.46 16.17 20.52
CA LEU A 29 7.81 16.36 19.12
C LEU A 29 8.12 15.03 18.42
N ALA A 30 8.82 14.12 19.08
CA ALA A 30 9.14 12.80 18.53
C ALA A 30 7.88 11.97 18.27
N SER A 31 6.88 12.00 19.17
CA SER A 31 5.61 11.30 18.98
C SER A 31 4.80 11.87 17.82
N TYR A 32 4.71 13.20 17.69
CA TYR A 32 4.08 13.87 16.55
C TYR A 32 4.77 13.53 15.23
N ALA A 33 6.10 13.57 15.20
CA ALA A 33 6.86 13.25 14.01
C ALA A 33 6.57 11.84 13.52
N SER A 34 6.54 10.84 14.42
CA SER A 34 6.27 9.45 14.05
C SER A 34 4.87 9.26 13.43
N GLU A 35 3.86 9.96 13.94
CA GLU A 35 2.50 9.91 13.39
C GLU A 35 2.42 10.56 12.01
N VAL A 36 3.02 11.73 11.83
CA VAL A 36 3.05 12.43 10.53
C VAL A 36 3.79 11.60 9.48
N PHE A 37 4.94 11.02 9.82
CA PHE A 37 5.67 10.12 8.92
C PHE A 37 4.87 8.86 8.58
N GLY A 38 4.12 8.30 9.52
CA GLY A 38 3.22 7.17 9.26
C GLY A 38 2.17 7.52 8.20
N ARG A 39 1.45 8.61 8.39
CA ARG A 39 0.42 9.09 7.45
C ARG A 39 1.00 9.43 6.07
N TYR A 40 2.17 10.06 6.03
CA TYR A 40 2.88 10.34 4.78
C TYR A 40 3.20 9.06 4.00
N LYS A 41 3.76 8.05 4.68
CA LYS A 41 4.09 6.76 4.07
C LYS A 41 2.84 6.04 3.53
N THR A 42 1.73 6.09 4.27
CA THR A 42 0.47 5.47 3.84
C THR A 42 -0.11 6.16 2.60
N GLY A 43 -0.08 7.49 2.55
CA GLY A 43 -0.45 8.25 1.35
C GLY A 43 0.46 7.94 0.17
N ARG A 44 1.76 7.73 0.42
CA ARG A 44 2.72 7.37 -0.62
C ARG A 44 2.45 5.98 -1.21
N ILE A 45 2.04 5.00 -0.40
CA ILE A 45 1.64 3.67 -0.91
C ILE A 45 0.50 3.79 -1.92
N ALA A 46 -0.54 4.53 -1.60
CA ALA A 46 -1.67 4.70 -2.50
C ALA A 46 -1.24 5.32 -3.85
N GLN A 47 -0.34 6.29 -3.81
CA GLN A 47 0.23 6.85 -5.03
C GLN A 47 1.08 5.83 -5.78
N GLN A 48 1.89 5.04 -5.08
CA GLN A 48 2.73 3.99 -5.67
C GLN A 48 1.91 2.94 -6.43
N ILE A 49 0.74 2.55 -5.92
CA ILE A 49 -0.15 1.63 -6.63
C ILE A 49 -0.62 2.22 -7.95
N LEU A 50 -1.05 3.49 -7.95
CA LEU A 50 -1.52 4.18 -9.15
C LEU A 50 -0.39 4.39 -10.17
N ASP A 51 0.79 4.79 -9.70
CA ASP A 51 1.96 5.00 -10.55
C ASP A 51 2.41 3.68 -11.19
N LEU A 52 2.41 2.59 -10.42
CA LEU A 52 2.76 1.26 -10.92
C LEU A 52 1.70 0.73 -11.89
N LYS A 53 0.40 0.88 -11.57
CA LYS A 53 -0.70 0.56 -12.49
C LYS A 53 -0.50 1.25 -13.84
N LYS A 54 -0.30 2.57 -13.81
CA LYS A 54 -0.07 3.36 -15.02
C LYS A 54 1.17 2.90 -15.79
N ALA A 55 2.26 2.58 -15.09
CA ALA A 55 3.48 2.09 -15.70
C ALA A 55 3.26 0.73 -16.40
N ILE A 56 2.52 -0.20 -15.77
CA ILE A 56 2.16 -1.49 -16.35
C ILE A 56 1.33 -1.30 -17.61
N ILE A 57 0.24 -0.52 -17.55
CA ILE A 57 -0.62 -0.26 -18.70
C ILE A 57 0.18 0.38 -19.85
N THR A 58 1.08 1.32 -19.53
CA THR A 58 1.92 1.96 -20.56
C THR A 58 2.93 0.98 -21.18
N TYR A 59 3.52 0.11 -20.35
CA TYR A 59 4.50 -0.87 -20.80
C TYR A 59 3.87 -1.95 -21.71
N THR A 60 2.66 -2.35 -21.40
CA THR A 60 1.91 -3.37 -22.15
C THR A 60 1.03 -2.78 -23.27
N ALA A 61 1.06 -1.47 -23.50
CA ALA A 61 0.17 -0.80 -24.47
C ALA A 61 0.30 -1.29 -25.92
N ALA A 62 1.43 -1.92 -26.27
CA ALA A 62 1.65 -2.54 -27.59
C ALA A 62 1.21 -4.01 -27.65
N SER A 63 0.87 -4.62 -26.53
CA SER A 63 0.40 -6.00 -26.40
C SER A 63 -1.12 -6.04 -26.44
N GLU A 64 -1.67 -7.15 -26.95
CA GLU A 64 -3.14 -7.34 -26.95
C GLU A 64 -3.70 -7.66 -25.56
N ASP A 65 -2.82 -8.14 -24.66
CA ASP A 65 -3.19 -8.57 -23.31
C ASP A 65 -1.98 -8.49 -22.35
N TYR A 66 -2.18 -8.89 -21.09
CA TYR A 66 -1.15 -8.88 -20.05
C TYR A 66 -0.36 -10.19 -19.91
N SER A 67 -0.58 -11.20 -20.75
CA SER A 67 0.07 -12.52 -20.62
C SER A 67 1.60 -12.47 -20.68
N GLU A 68 2.15 -11.48 -21.39
CA GLU A 68 3.60 -11.25 -21.50
C GLU A 68 4.17 -10.33 -20.41
N LEU A 69 3.34 -9.84 -19.50
CA LEU A 69 3.78 -8.98 -18.40
C LEU A 69 4.76 -9.74 -17.51
N ASN A 70 6.00 -9.29 -17.48
CA ASN A 70 7.06 -9.88 -16.66
C ASN A 70 7.73 -8.82 -15.80
N MET A 71 7.65 -9.02 -14.49
CA MET A 71 8.18 -8.08 -13.50
C MET A 71 9.70 -7.85 -13.67
N GLN A 72 10.47 -8.91 -13.92
CA GLN A 72 11.92 -8.82 -14.08
C GLN A 72 12.29 -8.04 -15.32
N LYS A 73 11.63 -8.35 -16.46
CA LYS A 73 11.85 -7.64 -17.72
C LYS A 73 11.50 -6.16 -17.59
N MET A 74 10.36 -5.84 -16.98
CA MET A 74 9.95 -4.45 -16.74
C MET A 74 10.94 -3.70 -15.85
N GLN A 75 11.58 -4.39 -14.89
CA GLN A 75 12.64 -3.82 -14.05
C GLN A 75 13.94 -3.58 -14.84
N GLU A 76 14.36 -4.54 -15.66
CA GLU A 76 15.54 -4.42 -16.56
C GLU A 76 15.38 -3.27 -17.56
N ASP A 77 14.20 -3.14 -18.15
CA ASP A 77 13.81 -2.07 -19.07
C ASP A 77 13.62 -0.70 -18.38
N ARG A 78 13.77 -0.64 -17.05
CA ARG A 78 13.58 0.56 -16.23
C ARG A 78 12.18 1.17 -16.34
N ALA A 79 11.19 0.36 -16.67
CA ALA A 79 9.80 0.78 -16.79
C ALA A 79 9.10 0.87 -15.42
N VAL A 80 9.65 0.25 -14.37
CA VAL A 80 9.17 0.41 -12.99
C VAL A 80 9.46 1.83 -12.50
N PRO A 81 8.50 2.52 -11.85
CA PRO A 81 8.69 3.87 -11.30
C PRO A 81 9.92 3.98 -10.41
N LEU A 82 10.56 5.17 -10.41
CA LEU A 82 11.90 5.39 -9.85
C LEU A 82 12.00 5.06 -8.35
N ASP A 83 10.95 5.34 -7.61
CA ASP A 83 10.85 5.12 -6.17
C ASP A 83 10.47 3.68 -5.77
N MET A 84 10.22 2.82 -6.77
CA MET A 84 9.89 1.40 -6.59
C MET A 84 10.84 0.47 -7.36
N ARG A 85 11.98 0.97 -7.85
CA ARG A 85 12.92 0.17 -8.64
C ARG A 85 13.52 -1.02 -7.90
N ASP A 86 13.60 -0.94 -6.59
CA ASP A 86 14.02 -2.03 -5.72
C ASP A 86 12.86 -3.00 -5.37
N LEU A 87 11.69 -2.82 -6.01
CA LEU A 87 10.46 -3.58 -5.74
C LEU A 87 10.04 -3.52 -4.27
N ARG A 88 10.19 -2.33 -3.66
CA ARG A 88 9.74 -2.07 -2.30
C ARG A 88 8.77 -0.89 -2.24
N HIS A 89 7.74 -1.03 -1.44
CA HIS A 89 6.80 0.05 -1.19
C HIS A 89 7.26 0.96 -0.03
N ALA A 90 6.59 2.08 0.17
CA ALA A 90 6.99 3.11 1.14
C ALA A 90 7.08 2.64 2.61
N LEU A 91 6.44 1.52 2.97
CA LEU A 91 6.58 0.88 4.28
C LEU A 91 7.72 -0.15 4.34
N GLY A 92 8.45 -0.34 3.24
CA GLY A 92 9.64 -1.19 3.16
C GLY A 92 9.37 -2.66 2.78
N GLY A 93 8.10 -3.07 2.64
CA GLY A 93 7.74 -4.41 2.20
C GLY A 93 7.91 -4.59 0.69
N LYS A 94 7.81 -5.84 0.25
CA LYS A 94 8.02 -6.23 -1.15
C LYS A 94 6.82 -5.86 -2.02
N ILE A 95 7.08 -5.54 -3.27
CA ILE A 95 6.10 -5.37 -4.33
C ILE A 95 6.23 -6.54 -5.30
N GLU A 96 5.10 -7.15 -5.65
CA GLU A 96 5.00 -8.12 -6.72
C GLU A 96 3.90 -7.69 -7.69
N PHE A 97 4.07 -7.97 -8.97
CA PHE A 97 3.04 -7.77 -9.99
C PHE A 97 3.24 -8.74 -11.15
N GLY A 98 2.18 -9.00 -11.87
CA GLY A 98 2.21 -9.91 -13.00
C GLY A 98 0.81 -10.13 -13.59
N PRO A 99 0.69 -10.97 -14.64
CA PRO A 99 -0.59 -11.35 -15.18
C PRO A 99 -1.35 -12.21 -14.17
N VAL A 100 -2.67 -12.15 -14.18
CA VAL A 100 -3.51 -12.99 -13.30
C VAL A 100 -3.48 -14.45 -13.75
N GLY A 101 -3.13 -14.74 -14.98
CA GLY A 101 -3.02 -16.06 -15.58
C GLY A 101 -1.59 -16.56 -15.71
N ASP A 102 -1.39 -17.89 -15.60
CA ASP A 102 -0.13 -18.55 -15.96
C ASP A 102 -0.05 -18.90 -17.46
N GLY A 103 -0.96 -18.37 -18.27
CA GLY A 103 -1.07 -18.66 -19.70
C GLY A 103 -1.80 -19.96 -20.03
N SER A 104 -2.24 -20.74 -19.03
CA SER A 104 -2.91 -22.05 -19.24
C SER A 104 -4.44 -21.96 -19.10
N VAL A 105 -4.99 -20.79 -18.78
CA VAL A 105 -6.40 -20.68 -18.35
C VAL A 105 -7.16 -19.59 -19.10
N ASP A 106 -8.44 -19.68 -18.98
CA ASP A 106 -9.53 -18.93 -19.57
C ASP A 106 -9.17 -17.62 -20.27
N VAL A 107 -9.66 -17.44 -21.48
CA VAL A 107 -9.43 -16.28 -22.36
C VAL A 107 -9.58 -14.94 -21.63
N ASN A 108 -10.36 -14.92 -20.56
CA ASN A 108 -10.66 -13.73 -19.78
C ASN A 108 -9.53 -13.32 -18.81
N ASP A 109 -8.76 -14.26 -18.28
CA ASP A 109 -7.70 -13.97 -17.28
C ASP A 109 -6.51 -13.21 -17.89
N LYS A 110 -6.25 -13.35 -19.17
CA LYS A 110 -5.15 -12.68 -19.86
C LYS A 110 -5.31 -11.17 -19.95
N TYR A 111 -6.52 -10.65 -19.74
CA TYR A 111 -6.80 -9.22 -19.70
C TYR A 111 -6.73 -8.62 -18.29
N LEU A 112 -6.26 -9.41 -17.33
CA LEU A 112 -6.12 -8.97 -15.94
C LEU A 112 -4.66 -9.03 -15.49
N PHE A 113 -4.27 -8.07 -14.65
CA PHE A 113 -3.00 -8.10 -13.94
C PHE A 113 -3.21 -7.81 -12.46
N TYR A 114 -2.27 -8.26 -11.65
CA TYR A 114 -2.29 -8.01 -10.22
C TYR A 114 -1.10 -7.17 -9.77
N ILE A 115 -1.31 -6.43 -8.69
CA ILE A 115 -0.27 -5.76 -7.91
C ILE A 115 -0.44 -6.21 -6.47
N THR A 116 0.63 -6.75 -5.87
CA THR A 116 0.65 -7.22 -4.47
C THR A 116 1.68 -6.45 -3.67
N PHE A 117 1.26 -5.93 -2.52
CA PHE A 117 2.13 -5.35 -1.51
C PHE A 117 2.15 -6.24 -0.28
N GLU A 118 3.35 -6.71 0.07
CA GLU A 118 3.58 -7.60 1.21
C GLU A 118 4.10 -6.83 2.42
N THR A 119 3.97 -7.43 3.59
CA THR A 119 4.54 -6.89 4.85
C THR A 119 3.99 -5.50 5.19
N VAL A 120 2.68 -5.32 5.02
CA VAL A 120 1.98 -4.10 5.42
C VAL A 120 1.51 -4.26 6.87
N TYR A 121 1.90 -3.34 7.77
CA TYR A 121 1.40 -3.39 9.15
C TYR A 121 -0.10 -3.05 9.23
N GLN A 122 -0.79 -3.53 10.25
CA GLN A 122 -2.26 -3.47 10.38
C GLN A 122 -2.83 -2.06 10.13
N LYS A 123 -2.31 -1.05 10.83
CA LYS A 123 -2.77 0.34 10.65
C LYS A 123 -2.58 0.83 9.22
N GLY A 124 -1.43 0.55 8.59
CA GLY A 124 -1.15 0.89 7.21
C GLY A 124 -2.09 0.21 6.22
N CYS A 125 -2.38 -1.09 6.44
CA CYS A 125 -3.34 -1.84 5.65
C CYS A 125 -4.73 -1.18 5.67
N VAL A 126 -5.27 -0.91 6.86
CA VAL A 126 -6.57 -0.25 7.03
C VAL A 126 -6.58 1.15 6.41
N GLU A 127 -5.55 1.96 6.66
CA GLU A 127 -5.46 3.32 6.12
C GLU A 127 -5.36 3.36 4.59
N VAL A 128 -4.57 2.47 3.98
CA VAL A 128 -4.48 2.35 2.51
C VAL A 128 -5.83 1.97 1.93
N LEU A 129 -6.46 0.93 2.48
CA LEU A 129 -7.74 0.44 1.99
C LEU A 129 -8.91 1.38 2.31
N ALA A 130 -8.80 2.24 3.29
CA ALA A 130 -9.81 3.25 3.58
C ALA A 130 -9.81 4.42 2.57
N GLN A 131 -8.77 4.55 1.73
CA GLN A 131 -8.69 5.62 0.75
C GLN A 131 -9.69 5.41 -0.39
N GLY A 132 -10.53 6.40 -0.64
CA GLY A 132 -11.63 6.32 -1.61
C GLY A 132 -11.20 6.21 -3.08
N GLN A 133 -9.93 6.50 -3.39
CA GLN A 133 -9.41 6.51 -4.76
C GLN A 133 -9.37 5.13 -5.44
N PHE A 134 -9.47 4.05 -4.67
CA PHE A 134 -9.52 2.68 -5.20
C PHE A 134 -10.94 2.22 -5.50
N TYR A 135 -11.96 2.98 -5.12
CA TYR A 135 -13.36 2.59 -5.22
C TYR A 135 -14.15 3.61 -6.03
N GLY A 136 -15.01 3.13 -6.88
CA GLY A 136 -15.93 3.97 -7.66
C GLY A 136 -15.82 3.80 -9.16
N ASP A 137 -16.72 4.46 -9.88
CA ASP A 137 -16.78 4.43 -11.34
C ASP A 137 -15.47 4.99 -11.92
N GLY A 138 -14.74 4.16 -12.67
CA GLY A 138 -13.45 4.52 -13.27
C GLY A 138 -12.21 4.06 -12.52
N SER A 139 -12.34 3.29 -11.42
CA SER A 139 -11.17 2.73 -10.73
C SER A 139 -10.46 1.62 -11.51
N ASP A 140 -11.14 1.00 -12.50
CA ASP A 140 -10.70 -0.19 -13.26
C ASP A 140 -10.12 -1.30 -12.34
N MET A 141 -10.59 -1.34 -11.10
CA MET A 141 -10.23 -2.37 -10.14
C MET A 141 -11.30 -3.44 -10.13
N ASP A 142 -10.93 -4.66 -10.50
CA ASP A 142 -11.84 -5.78 -10.57
C ASP A 142 -11.96 -6.52 -9.24
N ALA A 143 -10.85 -6.63 -8.51
CA ALA A 143 -10.87 -7.25 -7.19
C ALA A 143 -9.82 -6.67 -6.25
N LEU A 144 -10.11 -6.77 -4.97
CA LEU A 144 -9.21 -6.48 -3.86
C LEU A 144 -9.15 -7.71 -2.95
N ILE A 145 -7.95 -8.19 -2.66
CA ILE A 145 -7.72 -9.37 -1.82
C ILE A 145 -6.79 -8.99 -0.67
N VAL A 146 -7.16 -9.37 0.54
CA VAL A 146 -6.34 -9.14 1.73
C VAL A 146 -5.99 -10.48 2.37
N ASN A 147 -4.72 -10.70 2.62
CA ASN A 147 -4.15 -11.91 3.23
C ASN A 147 -4.47 -13.22 2.50
N GLY A 148 -4.96 -13.16 1.24
CA GLY A 148 -5.48 -14.32 0.53
C GLY A 148 -6.78 -14.90 1.10
N GLU A 149 -7.36 -14.26 2.12
CA GLU A 149 -8.51 -14.79 2.87
C GLU A 149 -9.79 -13.99 2.67
N THR A 150 -9.67 -12.67 2.51
CA THR A 150 -10.81 -11.77 2.32
C THR A 150 -10.73 -11.09 0.96
N ALA A 151 -11.80 -11.14 0.19
CA ALA A 151 -11.85 -10.55 -1.12
C ALA A 151 -13.12 -9.73 -1.35
N TRP A 152 -12.98 -8.61 -2.05
CA TRP A 152 -14.07 -7.81 -2.58
C TRP A 152 -13.95 -7.77 -4.10
N PHE A 153 -15.07 -8.03 -4.80
CA PHE A 153 -15.16 -7.98 -6.25
C PHE A 153 -16.02 -6.79 -6.66
N TYR A 154 -15.59 -6.07 -7.69
CA TYR A 154 -16.28 -4.90 -8.21
C TYR A 154 -16.94 -5.25 -9.55
N GLU A 155 -18.13 -4.78 -9.77
CA GLU A 155 -19.15 -5.30 -10.71
C GLU A 155 -18.86 -5.06 -12.22
N ARG A 156 -17.65 -4.66 -12.59
CA ARG A 156 -17.29 -4.57 -14.02
C ARG A 156 -16.95 -5.91 -14.66
N SER A 157 -16.96 -6.99 -13.90
CA SER A 157 -16.46 -8.26 -14.34
C SER A 157 -17.48 -9.01 -15.19
N PHE A 158 -17.32 -8.96 -16.49
CA PHE A 158 -17.71 -10.02 -17.40
C PHE A 158 -16.92 -11.32 -17.12
N TYR A 159 -16.09 -11.36 -16.09
CA TYR A 159 -15.16 -12.41 -15.76
C TYR A 159 -15.79 -13.38 -14.77
N ASP A 160 -15.56 -14.65 -15.02
CA ASP A 160 -15.92 -15.67 -14.04
C ASP A 160 -15.10 -15.50 -12.76
N THR A 161 -15.73 -14.94 -11.74
CA THR A 161 -15.11 -14.78 -10.42
C THR A 161 -14.68 -16.13 -9.80
N SER A 162 -15.10 -17.26 -10.35
CA SER A 162 -14.70 -18.59 -9.90
C SER A 162 -13.23 -18.86 -10.19
N SER A 163 -12.70 -18.42 -11.33
CA SER A 163 -11.29 -18.58 -11.72
C SER A 163 -10.36 -17.83 -10.78
N ILE A 164 -10.69 -16.56 -10.45
CA ILE A 164 -9.93 -15.75 -9.50
C ILE A 164 -9.98 -16.41 -8.11
N LYS A 165 -11.15 -16.85 -7.66
CA LYS A 165 -11.34 -17.53 -6.38
C LYS A 165 -10.50 -18.80 -6.26
N THR A 166 -10.49 -19.62 -7.29
CA THR A 166 -9.77 -20.90 -7.28
C THR A 166 -8.26 -20.69 -7.23
N ARG A 167 -7.76 -19.70 -7.96
CA ARG A 167 -6.32 -19.43 -8.07
C ARG A 167 -5.71 -18.86 -6.81
N TYR A 168 -6.41 -17.97 -6.12
CA TYR A 168 -5.91 -17.34 -4.90
C TYR A 168 -6.27 -18.12 -3.63
N GLU A 169 -6.67 -19.40 -3.75
CA GLU A 169 -7.06 -20.28 -2.63
C GLU A 169 -8.01 -19.58 -1.64
N MET A 170 -8.88 -18.75 -2.17
CA MET A 170 -9.81 -18.02 -1.32
C MET A 170 -10.73 -19.01 -0.65
N LYS A 171 -10.45 -19.35 0.58
CA LYS A 171 -11.45 -19.96 1.46
C LYS A 171 -12.67 -19.07 1.37
N ALA A 172 -13.82 -19.66 1.02
CA ALA A 172 -15.06 -18.94 0.82
C ALA A 172 -15.26 -17.90 1.94
N ALA A 173 -14.70 -16.73 1.73
CA ALA A 173 -14.71 -15.69 2.72
C ALA A 173 -16.14 -15.19 2.80
N ALA A 174 -16.68 -15.22 3.95
CA ALA A 174 -17.90 -14.56 4.29
C ALA A 174 -17.77 -13.08 3.86
N GLY A 175 -18.34 -12.69 2.74
CA GLY A 175 -18.39 -11.31 2.29
C GLY A 175 -17.90 -11.05 0.88
N VAL A 176 -18.46 -11.74 -0.10
CA VAL A 176 -18.49 -11.21 -1.47
C VAL A 176 -19.47 -10.04 -1.45
N SER A 177 -18.94 -8.83 -1.39
CA SER A 177 -19.73 -7.61 -1.54
C SER A 177 -19.45 -7.06 -2.93
N THR A 178 -20.45 -7.10 -3.78
CA THR A 178 -20.39 -6.49 -5.12
C THR A 178 -20.55 -4.97 -4.98
N GLY A 179 -19.62 -4.21 -5.55
CA GLY A 179 -19.78 -2.77 -5.78
C GLY A 179 -19.73 -1.84 -4.57
N ILE A 180 -19.53 -2.32 -3.35
CA ILE A 180 -19.58 -1.50 -2.14
C ILE A 180 -18.18 -1.36 -1.52
N ARG A 181 -17.78 -0.13 -1.25
CA ARG A 181 -16.57 0.15 -0.45
C ARG A 181 -16.63 -0.62 0.88
N PRO A 182 -15.58 -1.35 1.26
CA PRO A 182 -15.55 -2.06 2.54
C PRO A 182 -15.80 -1.11 3.72
N SER A 183 -16.59 -1.55 4.68
CA SER A 183 -16.75 -0.81 5.94
C SER A 183 -15.45 -0.86 6.76
N LEU A 184 -15.27 0.11 7.68
CA LEU A 184 -14.12 0.12 8.58
C LEU A 184 -14.00 -1.20 9.38
N GLU A 185 -15.12 -1.76 9.81
CA GLU A 185 -15.16 -3.04 10.55
C GLU A 185 -14.64 -4.20 9.67
N GLN A 186 -15.06 -4.25 8.42
CA GLN A 186 -14.59 -5.24 7.47
C GLN A 186 -13.09 -5.11 7.20
N LEU A 187 -12.58 -3.87 7.06
CA LEU A 187 -11.15 -3.60 6.88
C LEU A 187 -10.33 -4.01 8.11
N LEU A 188 -10.80 -3.69 9.31
CA LEU A 188 -10.14 -4.10 10.55
C LEU A 188 -10.07 -5.62 10.71
N LYS A 189 -11.11 -6.33 10.27
CA LYS A 189 -11.15 -7.79 10.29
C LYS A 189 -10.26 -8.41 9.22
N ALA A 190 -10.15 -7.81 8.04
CA ALA A 190 -9.31 -8.29 6.96
C ALA A 190 -7.82 -8.02 7.22
N CYS A 191 -7.50 -6.85 7.76
CA CYS A 191 -6.14 -6.46 8.16
C CYS A 191 -5.83 -6.94 9.59
N ASP A 192 -5.98 -8.22 9.87
CA ASP A 192 -5.89 -8.80 11.21
C ASP A 192 -4.45 -9.07 11.67
N ARG A 193 -3.49 -9.09 10.75
CA ARG A 193 -2.08 -9.36 11.04
C ARG A 193 -1.38 -8.07 11.46
N LYS A 194 -0.69 -8.12 12.60
CA LYS A 194 -0.03 -6.95 13.18
C LYS A 194 0.96 -6.28 12.23
N ASP A 195 1.85 -7.06 11.62
CA ASP A 195 3.02 -6.53 10.88
C ASP A 195 3.22 -7.18 9.49
N ASN A 196 2.33 -8.06 9.06
CA ASN A 196 2.53 -8.84 7.85
C ASN A 196 1.22 -9.09 7.07
N ASN A 197 0.49 -8.02 6.78
CA ASN A 197 -0.63 -8.13 5.87
C ASN A 197 -0.15 -8.05 4.43
N THR A 198 -0.80 -8.82 3.57
CA THR A 198 -0.60 -8.81 2.12
C THR A 198 -1.86 -8.24 1.47
N ILE A 199 -1.69 -7.27 0.59
CA ILE A 199 -2.78 -6.65 -0.13
C ILE A 199 -2.54 -6.84 -1.62
N THR A 200 -3.52 -7.41 -2.30
CA THR A 200 -3.48 -7.64 -3.76
C THR A 200 -4.64 -6.91 -4.42
N TRP A 201 -4.31 -6.08 -5.38
CA TRP A 201 -5.26 -5.43 -6.28
C TRP A 201 -5.22 -6.12 -7.63
N ILE A 202 -6.39 -6.35 -8.23
CA ILE A 202 -6.54 -6.91 -9.57
C ILE A 202 -7.19 -5.84 -10.44
N PHE A 203 -6.62 -5.61 -11.61
CA PHE A 203 -7.04 -4.59 -12.57
C PHE A 203 -7.21 -5.20 -13.96
N SER A 204 -8.11 -4.58 -14.75
CA SER A 204 -8.30 -4.82 -16.17
C SER A 204 -7.70 -3.72 -17.05
#